data_de229a921c6415838d505bd4f4633caa
#
_entry.id   de229a921c6415838d505bd4f4633caa
#
_cell.length_a   1.000
_cell.length_b   1.000
_cell.length_c   1.000
_cell.angle_alpha   90.00
_cell.angle_beta   90.00
_cell.angle_gamma   90.00
#
_symmetry.space_group_name_H-M   'P 1'
#
loop_
_entity.id
_entity.type
_entity.pdbx_description
1 polymer ?
#
loop_
_entity_poly.entity_id
_entity_poly.type
_entity_poly.pdbx_seq_one_letter_code
_entity_poly.pdbx_strand_id
1 'polypeptide(L)'
;MNQRTRFLRLSGAVTIPLVTVALLALSAPLAATAAAPYPSDTAKPDLPSLLSGYTSLWKSDGVNDLHGTVVDGPTLAHNDELAVWINGHATPAQQFLALQDSEYQTTGNTSYDQSITIATALGSVLAPIYVTGRQNGSLPLTSALINSSNGTSGAYVSTGASKAAFSYPRPYLPTDPTTPAVAGDDAGCAPTTVNASSLTANRVGTPYASSQGNLLITRVPAVVDTTHQFSTNDVSLNASYSGTGICTGGAFPSGHTTTAYQAGITLATLLPSLAPEILTRASEAGNDRIVLGVHYPLDIMGGRMSGEAALAARWSDTKYRTEVLEPAQKELTDYLQQQCGGTLDACLARGAAYQSNPYGGQAIPGGTSQIVTDRASAVAVYGERLDYGFAKTGAANQAPSVPAGAENLLLSTFPSLSDAQRASVLAQTQIASGDPLDLSGSAAGSWQRLNLAAATSATVQLNADGSVTVASVGGKAAVLPVAASNVSDPGSATDASGSSTSSSLAATGLDAEPIVIGSVAATLLGLGMVAALGVRRRRTR
;
A
#
# COMPACT_ATOMS: atom_id res chain seq x y z
N MET A 1 23.73 -75.15 10.69
CA MET A 1 25.00 -75.86 10.45
C MET A 1 26.07 -74.79 10.45
N ASN A 2 26.81 -74.55 11.55
CA ASN A 2 28.19 -74.95 11.86
C ASN A 2 29.15 -74.55 10.74
N GLN A 3 30.21 -73.83 10.93
CA GLN A 3 31.32 -73.80 11.94
C GLN A 3 32.11 -72.51 11.72
N ARG A 4 32.52 -71.75 12.72
CA ARG A 4 33.73 -71.79 13.60
C ARG A 4 35.07 -71.45 12.92
N THR A 5 35.59 -70.30 13.34
CA THR A 5 36.91 -70.06 14.01
C THR A 5 38.22 -70.31 13.26
N ARG A 6 39.13 -69.29 13.17
CA ARG A 6 40.44 -69.38 13.93
C ARG A 6 41.23 -68.08 13.87
N PHE A 7 41.75 -67.74 15.05
CA PHE A 7 42.84 -66.76 15.33
C PHE A 7 44.15 -67.14 14.69
N LEU A 8 44.95 -66.17 14.29
CA LEU A 8 46.43 -66.27 14.44
C LEU A 8 47.02 -64.90 14.77
N ARG A 9 47.70 -64.85 15.88
CA ARG A 9 48.62 -63.79 16.29
C ARG A 9 49.97 -64.03 15.61
N LEU A 10 50.67 -62.97 15.18
CA LEU A 10 52.12 -62.93 15.08
C LEU A 10 52.61 -61.53 15.41
N SER A 11 53.54 -61.54 16.37
CA SER A 11 54.30 -60.38 16.87
C SER A 11 55.49 -60.10 15.95
N GLY A 12 55.93 -58.85 15.86
CA GLY A 12 57.26 -58.60 15.27
C GLY A 12 57.56 -57.11 14.99
N ALA A 13 58.46 -56.62 15.87
CA ALA A 13 59.53 -55.63 15.62
C ALA A 13 59.14 -54.14 15.39
N VAL A 14 59.58 -53.38 16.36
CA VAL A 14 59.70 -51.92 16.43
C VAL A 14 60.84 -51.45 15.49
N THR A 15 60.53 -50.53 14.61
CA THR A 15 61.51 -49.60 14.04
C THR A 15 60.91 -48.19 14.02
N ILE A 16 61.58 -47.29 14.71
CA ILE A 16 61.28 -45.87 14.83
C ILE A 16 61.93 -45.18 13.63
N PRO A 17 61.15 -44.42 12.78
CA PRO A 17 61.72 -43.35 12.00
C PRO A 17 61.37 -41.99 12.57
N LEU A 18 62.37 -41.10 12.59
CA LEU A 18 62.27 -39.69 12.90
C LEU A 18 61.13 -39.05 12.09
N VAL A 19 60.15 -38.52 12.77
CA VAL A 19 59.11 -37.69 12.16
C VAL A 19 59.53 -36.22 12.23
N THR A 20 59.88 -35.68 11.10
CA THR A 20 60.02 -34.23 10.86
C THR A 20 58.65 -33.60 11.02
N VAL A 21 58.45 -32.80 12.10
CA VAL A 21 57.24 -32.02 12.32
C VAL A 21 57.28 -30.86 11.33
N ALA A 22 56.53 -30.97 10.22
CA ALA A 22 56.17 -29.85 9.39
C ALA A 22 55.03 -29.11 10.09
N LEU A 23 55.27 -27.89 10.58
CA LEU A 23 54.24 -26.97 11.02
C LEU A 23 53.37 -26.60 9.80
N LEU A 24 52.25 -27.29 9.60
CA LEU A 24 51.13 -26.79 8.80
C LEU A 24 50.43 -25.71 9.63
N ALA A 25 50.74 -24.46 9.34
CA ALA A 25 49.91 -23.34 9.75
C ALA A 25 48.50 -23.55 9.14
N LEU A 26 47.57 -24.07 9.95
CA LEU A 26 46.15 -24.00 9.65
C LEU A 26 45.78 -22.51 9.63
N SER A 27 45.71 -21.91 8.44
CA SER A 27 44.95 -20.71 8.23
C SER A 27 43.48 -21.07 8.46
N ALA A 28 42.99 -20.85 9.69
CA ALA A 28 41.56 -20.86 9.97
C ALA A 28 40.92 -19.84 8.99
N PRO A 29 39.86 -20.21 8.27
CA PRO A 29 39.14 -19.21 7.52
C PRO A 29 38.70 -18.15 8.53
N LEU A 30 39.10 -16.89 8.30
CA LEU A 30 38.51 -15.75 8.98
C LEU A 30 37.00 -15.90 8.78
N ALA A 31 36.28 -16.23 9.87
CA ALA A 31 34.85 -16.18 9.88
C ALA A 31 34.48 -14.76 9.40
N ALA A 32 33.87 -14.68 8.23
CA ALA A 32 33.31 -13.42 7.76
C ALA A 32 32.40 -12.96 8.90
N THR A 33 32.80 -11.90 9.61
CA THR A 33 31.93 -11.26 10.59
C THR A 33 30.69 -10.85 9.83
N ALA A 34 29.57 -11.50 10.11
CA ALA A 34 28.30 -11.08 9.57
C ALA A 34 28.19 -9.58 9.80
N ALA A 35 27.95 -8.81 8.71
CA ALA A 35 27.80 -7.38 8.83
C ALA A 35 26.80 -7.10 9.95
N ALA A 36 27.13 -6.17 10.85
CA ALA A 36 26.23 -5.82 11.93
C ALA A 36 24.87 -5.45 11.34
N PRO A 37 23.76 -5.93 11.89
CA PRO A 37 22.44 -5.65 11.36
C PRO A 37 22.20 -4.14 11.33
N TYR A 38 21.32 -3.70 10.43
CA TYR A 38 20.86 -2.32 10.39
C TYR A 38 20.02 -2.06 11.66
N PRO A 39 20.11 -0.87 12.28
CA PRO A 39 19.24 -0.51 13.41
C PRO A 39 17.76 -0.82 13.16
N SER A 40 17.27 -0.54 11.96
CA SER A 40 15.90 -0.83 11.54
C SER A 40 15.55 -2.34 11.47
N ASP A 41 16.51 -3.24 11.44
CA ASP A 41 16.22 -4.69 11.47
C ASP A 41 15.65 -5.14 12.82
N THR A 42 15.95 -4.41 13.89
CA THR A 42 15.49 -4.68 15.26
C THR A 42 14.40 -3.71 15.73
N ALA A 43 14.38 -2.49 15.22
CA ALA A 43 13.41 -1.44 15.58
C ALA A 43 12.19 -1.46 14.64
N LYS A 44 11.48 -2.59 14.61
CA LYS A 44 10.29 -2.75 13.75
C LYS A 44 9.04 -2.21 14.44
N PRO A 45 8.04 -1.70 13.67
CA PRO A 45 6.78 -1.24 14.25
C PRO A 45 6.00 -2.41 14.89
N ASP A 46 5.36 -2.13 16.03
CA ASP A 46 4.40 -3.02 16.68
C ASP A 46 3.03 -2.89 15.98
N LEU A 47 2.78 -3.74 14.99
CA LEU A 47 1.55 -3.69 14.20
C LEU A 47 0.27 -3.95 15.02
N PRO A 48 0.21 -4.91 15.98
CA PRO A 48 -0.96 -5.06 16.84
C PRO A 48 -1.33 -3.77 17.58
N SER A 49 -0.38 -3.07 18.14
CA SER A 49 -0.59 -1.79 18.82
C SER A 49 -1.03 -0.69 17.84
N LEU A 50 -0.35 -0.57 16.70
CA LEU A 50 -0.65 0.42 15.66
C LEU A 50 -2.08 0.26 15.10
N LEU A 51 -2.57 -0.97 15.00
CA LEU A 51 -3.88 -1.33 14.43
C LEU A 51 -4.97 -1.50 15.50
N SER A 52 -4.70 -1.15 16.76
CA SER A 52 -5.59 -1.40 17.91
C SER A 52 -6.99 -0.75 17.76
N GLY A 53 -7.13 0.28 16.91
CA GLY A 53 -8.43 0.85 16.55
C GLY A 53 -9.44 -0.17 16.02
N TYR A 54 -8.97 -1.31 15.48
CA TYR A 54 -9.87 -2.37 15.03
C TYR A 54 -10.72 -2.99 16.15
N THR A 55 -10.25 -2.93 17.39
CA THR A 55 -10.98 -3.47 18.56
C THR A 55 -12.27 -2.72 18.87
N SER A 56 -12.45 -1.50 18.37
CA SER A 56 -13.71 -0.76 18.43
C SER A 56 -14.77 -1.27 17.45
N LEU A 57 -14.39 -2.09 16.49
CA LEU A 57 -15.26 -2.66 15.45
C LEU A 57 -15.55 -4.13 15.71
N TRP A 58 -14.54 -4.85 16.13
CA TRP A 58 -14.56 -6.30 16.36
C TRP A 58 -13.73 -6.66 17.59
N LYS A 59 -14.27 -7.51 18.44
CA LYS A 59 -13.57 -8.06 19.59
C LYS A 59 -13.41 -9.57 19.41
N SER A 60 -12.17 -10.03 19.23
CA SER A 60 -11.85 -11.46 19.17
C SER A 60 -12.07 -12.13 20.53
N ASP A 61 -12.53 -13.36 20.54
CA ASP A 61 -12.71 -14.16 21.75
C ASP A 61 -11.41 -14.80 22.23
N GLY A 62 -10.43 -14.94 21.34
CA GLY A 62 -9.14 -15.54 21.64
C GLY A 62 -8.09 -15.22 20.58
N VAL A 63 -6.98 -15.91 20.64
CA VAL A 63 -5.86 -15.74 19.71
C VAL A 63 -5.98 -16.79 18.61
N ASN A 64 -6.09 -16.33 17.37
CA ASN A 64 -6.11 -17.17 16.16
C ASN A 64 -7.26 -18.20 16.14
N ASP A 65 -8.42 -17.83 16.68
CA ASP A 65 -9.61 -18.70 16.80
C ASP A 65 -10.71 -18.38 15.77
N LEU A 66 -10.60 -17.23 15.08
CA LEU A 66 -11.58 -16.71 14.11
C LEU A 66 -12.99 -16.52 14.68
N HIS A 67 -13.11 -16.43 16.00
CA HIS A 67 -14.34 -16.15 16.72
C HIS A 67 -14.29 -14.76 17.36
N GLY A 68 -15.45 -14.20 17.66
CA GLY A 68 -15.52 -12.91 18.31
C GLY A 68 -16.89 -12.28 18.24
N THR A 69 -16.95 -11.06 18.71
CA THR A 69 -18.17 -10.27 18.82
C THR A 69 -18.11 -9.01 17.97
N VAL A 70 -19.16 -8.78 17.19
CA VAL A 70 -19.40 -7.49 16.50
C VAL A 70 -19.59 -6.40 17.53
N VAL A 71 -18.75 -5.36 17.46
CA VAL A 71 -18.83 -4.17 18.35
C VAL A 71 -19.53 -3.03 17.62
N ASP A 72 -19.14 -2.74 16.37
CA ASP A 72 -19.78 -1.74 15.51
C ASP A 72 -20.42 -2.44 14.29
N GLY A 73 -21.69 -2.79 14.44
CA GLY A 73 -22.47 -3.49 13.41
C GLY A 73 -22.61 -2.69 12.11
N PRO A 74 -22.96 -1.40 12.12
CA PRO A 74 -23.06 -0.58 10.91
C PRO A 74 -21.77 -0.51 10.10
N THR A 75 -20.63 -0.30 10.75
CA THR A 75 -19.32 -0.25 10.06
C THR A 75 -18.95 -1.60 9.44
N LEU A 76 -19.15 -2.70 10.16
CA LEU A 76 -18.90 -4.04 9.62
C LEU A 76 -19.91 -4.43 8.54
N ALA A 77 -21.15 -3.94 8.57
CA ALA A 77 -22.12 -4.14 7.50
C ALA A 77 -21.70 -3.46 6.20
N HIS A 78 -21.22 -2.22 6.25
CA HIS A 78 -20.68 -1.53 5.08
C HIS A 78 -19.40 -2.21 4.55
N ASN A 79 -18.54 -2.70 5.44
CA ASN A 79 -17.36 -3.49 5.09
C ASN A 79 -17.71 -4.77 4.32
N ASP A 80 -18.77 -5.46 4.73
CA ASP A 80 -19.31 -6.65 4.07
C ASP A 80 -19.96 -6.30 2.71
N GLU A 81 -20.78 -5.24 2.65
CA GLU A 81 -21.42 -4.75 1.43
C GLU A 81 -20.39 -4.43 0.36
N LEU A 82 -19.36 -3.65 0.70
CA LEU A 82 -18.28 -3.30 -0.23
C LEU A 82 -17.51 -4.54 -0.70
N ALA A 83 -17.23 -5.48 0.20
CA ALA A 83 -16.51 -6.69 -0.17
C ALA A 83 -17.28 -7.50 -1.23
N VAL A 84 -18.59 -7.67 -1.06
CA VAL A 84 -19.45 -8.37 -2.02
C VAL A 84 -19.62 -7.56 -3.31
N TRP A 85 -19.83 -6.26 -3.19
CA TRP A 85 -20.03 -5.40 -4.35
C TRP A 85 -18.79 -5.37 -5.26
N ILE A 86 -17.60 -5.12 -4.70
CA ILE A 86 -16.33 -5.07 -5.44
C ILE A 86 -16.03 -6.42 -6.10
N ASN A 87 -16.20 -7.53 -5.37
CA ASN A 87 -16.01 -8.87 -5.93
C ASN A 87 -16.99 -9.15 -7.07
N GLY A 88 -18.27 -8.79 -6.90
CA GLY A 88 -19.34 -9.09 -7.88
C GLY A 88 -19.33 -8.20 -9.12
N HIS A 89 -18.74 -6.98 -9.05
CA HIS A 89 -18.69 -6.02 -10.15
C HIS A 89 -17.33 -5.93 -10.83
N ALA A 90 -16.35 -6.69 -10.36
CA ALA A 90 -15.03 -6.75 -10.99
C ALA A 90 -15.14 -7.28 -12.43
N THR A 91 -14.59 -6.52 -13.38
CA THR A 91 -14.53 -6.95 -14.78
C THR A 91 -13.58 -8.16 -14.95
N PRO A 92 -13.72 -8.98 -16.01
CA PRO A 92 -12.77 -10.06 -16.28
C PRO A 92 -11.31 -9.60 -16.37
N ALA A 93 -11.07 -8.39 -16.90
CA ALA A 93 -9.72 -7.82 -16.96
C ALA A 93 -9.19 -7.48 -15.55
N GLN A 94 -10.05 -6.95 -14.68
CA GLN A 94 -9.68 -6.67 -13.30
C GLN A 94 -9.47 -7.96 -12.49
N GLN A 95 -10.29 -8.99 -12.70
CA GLN A 95 -10.09 -10.30 -12.08
C GLN A 95 -8.75 -10.93 -12.50
N PHE A 96 -8.38 -10.78 -13.78
CA PHE A 96 -7.10 -11.24 -14.29
C PHE A 96 -5.93 -10.49 -13.65
N LEU A 97 -6.03 -9.14 -13.57
CA LEU A 97 -5.03 -8.31 -12.89
C LEU A 97 -4.90 -8.67 -11.40
N ALA A 98 -6.02 -8.94 -10.73
CA ALA A 98 -6.02 -9.33 -9.33
C ALA A 98 -5.32 -10.68 -9.09
N LEU A 99 -5.45 -11.63 -10.02
CA LEU A 99 -4.67 -12.87 -9.99
C LEU A 99 -3.18 -12.61 -10.22
N GLN A 100 -2.82 -11.74 -11.18
CA GLN A 100 -1.43 -11.36 -11.41
C GLN A 100 -0.82 -10.71 -10.15
N ASP A 101 -1.49 -9.76 -9.52
CA ASP A 101 -1.05 -9.10 -8.29
C ASP A 101 -0.90 -10.05 -7.11
N SER A 102 -1.68 -11.12 -7.09
CA SER A 102 -1.61 -12.15 -6.04
C SER A 102 -0.43 -13.09 -6.21
N GLU A 103 -0.11 -13.48 -7.45
CA GLU A 103 0.69 -14.68 -7.72
C GLU A 103 2.06 -14.39 -8.30
N TYR A 104 2.29 -13.22 -8.95
CA TYR A 104 3.59 -12.95 -9.54
C TYR A 104 4.67 -12.73 -8.48
N GLN A 105 5.77 -13.48 -8.65
CA GLN A 105 6.98 -13.40 -7.86
C GLN A 105 8.19 -13.30 -8.78
N THR A 106 9.27 -12.68 -8.31
CA THR A 106 10.54 -12.71 -9.02
C THR A 106 11.16 -14.10 -8.99
N THR A 107 11.75 -14.51 -10.10
CA THR A 107 12.41 -15.81 -10.23
C THR A 107 13.48 -16.01 -9.13
N GLY A 108 13.39 -17.15 -8.45
CA GLY A 108 14.36 -17.54 -7.42
C GLY A 108 14.15 -16.93 -6.04
N ASN A 109 13.05 -16.22 -5.82
CA ASN A 109 12.71 -15.62 -4.54
C ASN A 109 11.51 -16.31 -3.90
N THR A 110 11.56 -16.52 -2.58
CA THR A 110 10.47 -17.09 -1.79
C THR A 110 9.52 -16.02 -1.22
N SER A 111 9.85 -14.74 -1.40
CA SER A 111 9.05 -13.60 -0.94
C SER A 111 8.28 -13.00 -2.12
N TYR A 112 7.03 -12.62 -1.87
CA TYR A 112 6.23 -11.89 -2.86
C TYR A 112 6.90 -10.58 -3.23
N ASP A 113 7.13 -10.37 -4.53
CA ASP A 113 7.61 -9.11 -5.08
C ASP A 113 6.55 -8.48 -5.98
N GLN A 114 5.61 -7.79 -5.37
CA GLN A 114 4.56 -7.08 -6.10
C GLN A 114 5.08 -5.85 -6.87
N SER A 115 6.35 -5.47 -6.73
CA SER A 115 6.91 -4.37 -7.54
C SER A 115 6.89 -4.67 -9.04
N ILE A 116 6.88 -5.94 -9.42
CA ILE A 116 6.79 -6.38 -10.82
C ILE A 116 5.47 -5.96 -11.45
N THR A 117 4.35 -6.23 -10.79
CA THR A 117 3.02 -5.85 -11.30
C THR A 117 2.72 -4.37 -11.07
N ILE A 118 3.16 -3.81 -9.93
CA ILE A 118 3.04 -2.38 -9.62
C ILE A 118 3.82 -1.52 -10.64
N ALA A 119 4.86 -2.07 -11.26
CA ALA A 119 5.63 -1.37 -12.29
C ALA A 119 4.78 -0.88 -13.48
N THR A 120 3.56 -1.39 -13.70
CA THR A 120 2.62 -0.83 -14.68
C THR A 120 2.35 0.67 -14.45
N ALA A 121 2.50 1.15 -13.22
CA ALA A 121 2.44 2.57 -12.87
C ALA A 121 3.52 3.43 -13.54
N LEU A 122 4.62 2.82 -14.02
CA LEU A 122 5.69 3.53 -14.72
C LEU A 122 5.32 3.87 -16.17
N GLY A 123 4.12 3.52 -16.61
CA GLY A 123 3.64 3.75 -17.97
C GLY A 123 4.19 2.78 -19.00
N SER A 124 3.69 2.89 -20.24
CA SER A 124 3.90 1.88 -21.28
C SER A 124 5.35 1.76 -21.79
N VAL A 125 6.20 2.76 -21.52
CA VAL A 125 7.64 2.73 -21.93
C VAL A 125 8.52 2.19 -20.81
N LEU A 126 8.41 2.70 -19.58
CA LEU A 126 9.34 2.33 -18.51
C LEU A 126 8.97 1.02 -17.81
N ALA A 127 7.69 0.66 -17.77
CA ALA A 127 7.25 -0.57 -17.10
C ALA A 127 7.91 -1.84 -17.69
N PRO A 128 7.89 -2.10 -19.01
CA PRO A 128 8.54 -3.28 -19.57
C PRO A 128 10.06 -3.26 -19.40
N ILE A 129 10.70 -2.08 -19.40
CA ILE A 129 12.14 -1.95 -19.14
C ILE A 129 12.46 -2.38 -17.70
N TYR A 130 11.68 -1.88 -16.71
CA TYR A 130 11.84 -2.29 -15.32
C TYR A 130 11.68 -3.81 -15.14
N VAL A 131 10.58 -4.37 -15.66
CA VAL A 131 10.27 -5.80 -15.56
C VAL A 131 11.41 -6.63 -16.16
N THR A 132 11.88 -6.26 -17.37
CA THR A 132 13.00 -6.94 -18.03
C THR A 132 14.28 -6.87 -17.19
N GLY A 133 14.61 -5.69 -16.64
CA GLY A 133 15.80 -5.51 -15.81
C GLY A 133 15.77 -6.33 -14.53
N ARG A 134 14.58 -6.50 -13.93
CA ARG A 134 14.37 -7.34 -12.76
C ARG A 134 14.51 -8.83 -13.10
N GLN A 135 13.92 -9.27 -14.19
CA GLN A 135 13.93 -10.67 -14.63
C GLN A 135 15.31 -11.15 -15.08
N ASN A 136 16.05 -10.33 -15.80
CA ASN A 136 17.36 -10.70 -16.35
C ASN A 136 18.54 -10.42 -15.41
N GLY A 137 18.27 -9.90 -14.19
CA GLY A 137 19.29 -9.61 -13.18
C GLY A 137 20.12 -8.33 -13.43
N SER A 138 19.68 -7.45 -14.34
CA SER A 138 20.35 -6.16 -14.61
C SER A 138 20.13 -5.12 -13.50
N LEU A 139 19.23 -5.38 -12.55
CA LEU A 139 18.90 -4.52 -11.41
C LEU A 139 19.21 -5.23 -10.06
N PRO A 140 20.48 -5.62 -9.81
CA PRO A 140 20.79 -6.40 -8.60
C PRO A 140 20.60 -5.63 -7.30
N LEU A 141 20.91 -4.33 -7.24
CA LEU A 141 20.76 -3.52 -6.02
C LEU A 141 19.27 -3.25 -5.75
N THR A 142 18.51 -2.93 -6.78
CA THR A 142 17.05 -2.77 -6.69
C THR A 142 16.39 -4.07 -6.24
N SER A 143 16.83 -5.21 -6.77
CA SER A 143 16.34 -6.54 -6.36
C SER A 143 16.69 -6.85 -4.91
N ALA A 144 17.90 -6.54 -4.47
CA ALA A 144 18.33 -6.72 -3.10
C ALA A 144 17.56 -5.81 -2.13
N LEU A 145 17.33 -4.54 -2.50
CA LEU A 145 16.53 -3.59 -1.72
C LEU A 145 15.11 -4.13 -1.48
N ILE A 146 14.46 -4.69 -2.50
CA ILE A 146 13.08 -5.15 -2.38
C ILE A 146 13.01 -6.54 -1.71
N ASN A 147 13.81 -7.51 -2.15
CA ASN A 147 13.59 -8.93 -1.90
C ASN A 147 14.61 -9.65 -1.02
N SER A 148 15.67 -8.98 -0.56
CA SER A 148 16.61 -9.63 0.38
C SER A 148 15.97 -9.85 1.76
N SER A 149 16.61 -10.65 2.61
CA SER A 149 16.20 -10.82 4.01
C SER A 149 16.17 -9.48 4.78
N ASN A 150 16.98 -8.52 4.35
CA ASN A 150 17.03 -7.15 4.88
C ASN A 150 16.30 -6.16 3.96
N GLY A 151 15.52 -6.66 2.99
CA GLY A 151 14.79 -5.85 2.03
C GLY A 151 13.56 -5.17 2.62
N THR A 152 12.79 -4.57 1.73
CA THR A 152 11.60 -3.78 2.09
C THR A 152 10.29 -4.54 1.94
N SER A 153 10.28 -5.72 1.28
CA SER A 153 9.06 -6.48 1.05
C SER A 153 8.68 -7.36 2.25
N GLY A 154 7.67 -8.21 2.09
CA GLY A 154 6.98 -8.94 3.15
C GLY A 154 7.84 -9.65 4.22
N ALA A 155 9.09 -9.98 3.91
CA ALA A 155 10.01 -10.55 4.90
C ALA A 155 10.44 -9.56 6.01
N TYR A 156 10.35 -8.25 5.74
CA TYR A 156 10.77 -7.22 6.71
C TYR A 156 9.80 -7.09 7.88
N VAL A 157 8.50 -7.01 7.61
CA VAL A 157 7.46 -6.91 8.64
C VAL A 157 6.36 -7.93 8.36
N SER A 158 6.06 -8.78 9.33
CA SER A 158 5.01 -9.79 9.23
C SER A 158 3.70 -9.32 9.85
N THR A 159 2.59 -9.57 9.18
CA THR A 159 1.24 -9.34 9.73
C THR A 159 0.72 -10.47 10.63
N GLY A 160 1.52 -11.53 10.82
CA GLY A 160 1.07 -12.73 11.54
C GLY A 160 0.59 -12.48 12.97
N ALA A 161 1.32 -11.67 13.75
CA ALA A 161 0.92 -11.32 15.12
C ALA A 161 -0.42 -10.55 15.16
N SER A 162 -0.63 -9.60 14.25
CA SER A 162 -1.88 -8.84 14.17
C SER A 162 -3.04 -9.74 13.72
N LYS A 163 -2.82 -10.63 12.73
CA LYS A 163 -3.84 -11.61 12.31
C LYS A 163 -4.27 -12.52 13.45
N ALA A 164 -3.33 -12.98 14.24
CA ALA A 164 -3.61 -13.81 15.40
C ALA A 164 -4.38 -13.03 16.49
N ALA A 165 -3.99 -11.78 16.75
CA ALA A 165 -4.60 -10.94 17.78
C ALA A 165 -6.03 -10.51 17.45
N PHE A 166 -6.28 -10.09 16.20
CA PHE A 166 -7.60 -9.62 15.77
C PHE A 166 -8.52 -10.76 15.34
N SER A 167 -7.96 -11.85 14.82
CA SER A 167 -8.65 -13.12 14.52
C SER A 167 -9.96 -12.96 13.73
N TYR A 168 -10.02 -11.97 12.80
CA TYR A 168 -11.21 -11.67 12.01
C TYR A 168 -11.32 -12.66 10.85
N PRO A 169 -12.47 -13.35 10.66
CA PRO A 169 -12.63 -14.33 9.60
C PRO A 169 -12.68 -13.66 8.22
N ARG A 170 -12.32 -14.40 7.19
CA ARG A 170 -12.32 -13.90 5.81
C ARG A 170 -13.72 -13.83 5.22
N PRO A 171 -13.96 -12.98 4.19
CA PRO A 171 -15.25 -12.89 3.50
C PRO A 171 -15.61 -14.19 2.81
N TYR A 172 -14.64 -14.81 2.17
CA TYR A 172 -14.77 -16.13 1.58
C TYR A 172 -14.40 -17.18 2.62
N LEU A 173 -15.42 -17.89 3.09
CA LEU A 173 -15.24 -19.13 3.85
C LEU A 173 -15.90 -20.24 3.01
N PRO A 174 -15.22 -21.36 2.71
CA PRO A 174 -15.82 -22.50 2.02
C PRO A 174 -16.87 -23.20 2.88
N THR A 175 -17.54 -22.49 3.73
CA THR A 175 -18.33 -22.94 4.86
C THR A 175 -19.81 -22.77 4.65
N ASP A 176 -20.21 -22.25 3.48
CA ASP A 176 -21.61 -22.28 3.09
C ASP A 176 -21.97 -23.74 2.78
N PRO A 177 -22.83 -24.40 3.59
CA PRO A 177 -23.27 -25.78 3.32
C PRO A 177 -24.02 -25.91 1.99
N THR A 178 -24.42 -24.78 1.38
CA THR A 178 -25.06 -24.75 0.05
C THR A 178 -24.03 -24.61 -1.08
N THR A 179 -22.80 -24.21 -0.78
CA THR A 179 -21.70 -24.19 -1.77
C THR A 179 -20.89 -25.48 -1.62
N PRO A 180 -20.92 -26.38 -2.59
CA PRO A 180 -20.15 -27.63 -2.53
C PRO A 180 -18.66 -27.31 -2.33
N ALA A 181 -18.00 -28.04 -1.44
CA ALA A 181 -16.54 -27.99 -1.34
C ALA A 181 -15.93 -28.28 -2.71
N VAL A 182 -15.02 -27.42 -3.16
CA VAL A 182 -14.29 -27.66 -4.41
C VAL A 182 -13.18 -28.67 -4.12
N ALA A 183 -12.92 -29.59 -5.04
CA ALA A 183 -11.84 -30.55 -4.89
C ALA A 183 -10.52 -29.82 -4.59
N GLY A 184 -9.90 -30.15 -3.45
CA GLY A 184 -8.69 -29.48 -2.95
C GLY A 184 -8.91 -28.45 -1.84
N ASP A 185 -10.15 -28.17 -1.43
CA ASP A 185 -10.41 -27.36 -0.24
C ASP A 185 -9.89 -28.08 1.02
N ASP A 186 -9.21 -27.34 1.89
CA ASP A 186 -8.69 -27.88 3.14
C ASP A 186 -9.84 -28.25 4.08
N ALA A 187 -9.74 -29.40 4.73
CA ALA A 187 -10.68 -29.82 5.77
C ALA A 187 -10.76 -28.83 6.95
N GLY A 188 -9.69 -28.01 7.18
CA GLY A 188 -9.67 -26.92 8.13
C GLY A 188 -10.65 -25.78 7.80
N CYS A 189 -11.17 -25.74 6.58
CA CYS A 189 -12.19 -24.78 6.13
C CYS A 189 -13.63 -25.22 6.43
N ALA A 190 -13.83 -26.29 7.18
CA ALA A 190 -15.18 -26.77 7.52
C ALA A 190 -15.96 -25.72 8.34
N PRO A 191 -17.31 -25.62 8.16
CA PRO A 191 -18.16 -24.66 8.86
C PRO A 191 -18.01 -24.66 10.38
N THR A 192 -17.71 -25.82 10.95
CA THR A 192 -17.53 -26.00 12.39
C THR A 192 -16.22 -25.42 12.92
N THR A 193 -15.25 -25.15 12.06
CA THR A 193 -13.95 -24.60 12.45
C THR A 193 -13.95 -23.07 12.50
N VAL A 194 -14.85 -22.43 11.75
CA VAL A 194 -14.94 -20.96 11.64
C VAL A 194 -16.39 -20.54 11.91
N ASN A 195 -16.80 -20.51 13.17
CA ASN A 195 -18.14 -20.10 13.56
C ASN A 195 -18.12 -18.67 14.12
N ALA A 196 -18.27 -17.69 13.27
CA ALA A 196 -18.45 -16.30 13.66
C ALA A 196 -19.95 -15.94 13.76
N SER A 197 -20.66 -16.53 14.72
CA SER A 197 -22.11 -16.37 14.85
C SER A 197 -22.58 -14.91 14.97
N SER A 198 -21.80 -14.03 15.58
CA SER A 198 -22.11 -12.61 15.68
C SER A 198 -22.04 -11.91 14.31
N LEU A 199 -21.09 -12.26 13.45
CA LEU A 199 -21.03 -11.77 12.07
C LEU A 199 -22.21 -12.29 11.25
N THR A 200 -22.49 -13.58 11.34
CA THR A 200 -23.64 -14.19 10.66
C THR A 200 -24.93 -13.47 11.03
N ALA A 201 -25.15 -13.20 12.32
CA ALA A 201 -26.32 -12.47 12.82
C ALA A 201 -26.38 -11.03 12.28
N ASN A 202 -25.24 -10.36 12.12
CA ASN A 202 -25.15 -9.00 11.56
C ASN A 202 -25.49 -8.96 10.06
N ARG A 203 -25.35 -10.09 9.34
CA ARG A 203 -25.53 -10.21 7.88
C ARG A 203 -26.91 -10.71 7.45
N VAL A 204 -27.60 -11.49 8.30
CA VAL A 204 -28.91 -12.05 7.97
C VAL A 204 -29.90 -10.95 7.58
N GLY A 205 -30.58 -11.15 6.44
CA GLY A 205 -31.57 -10.20 5.92
C GLY A 205 -31.00 -9.07 5.08
N THR A 206 -29.68 -9.02 4.87
CA THR A 206 -29.04 -8.05 3.97
C THR A 206 -28.99 -8.57 2.53
N PRO A 207 -28.96 -7.70 1.50
CA PRO A 207 -28.94 -8.13 0.11
C PRO A 207 -27.60 -8.74 -0.34
N TYR A 208 -26.53 -8.56 0.43
CA TYR A 208 -25.19 -9.05 0.14
C TYR A 208 -24.84 -10.36 0.86
N ALA A 209 -25.81 -10.96 1.57
CA ALA A 209 -25.62 -12.23 2.26
C ALA A 209 -26.77 -13.21 2.02
N SER A 210 -26.49 -14.51 2.19
CA SER A 210 -27.49 -15.57 2.16
C SER A 210 -28.43 -15.48 3.37
N SER A 211 -29.51 -16.26 3.35
CA SER A 211 -30.42 -16.40 4.50
C SER A 211 -29.75 -16.95 5.75
N GLN A 212 -28.57 -17.56 5.62
CA GLN A 212 -27.74 -18.04 6.73
C GLN A 212 -26.66 -17.03 7.14
N GLY A 213 -26.59 -15.84 6.50
CA GLY A 213 -25.60 -14.80 6.80
C GLY A 213 -24.22 -15.05 6.20
N ASN A 214 -24.10 -15.92 5.18
CA ASN A 214 -22.86 -16.07 4.41
C ASN A 214 -22.81 -15.02 3.31
N LEU A 215 -21.66 -14.36 3.13
CA LEU A 215 -21.47 -13.35 2.09
C LEU A 215 -21.53 -13.97 0.68
N LEU A 216 -22.15 -13.26 -0.25
CA LEU A 216 -22.33 -13.68 -1.64
C LEU A 216 -21.04 -13.43 -2.46
N ILE A 217 -19.93 -14.03 -2.04
CA ILE A 217 -18.63 -13.92 -2.69
C ILE A 217 -18.52 -14.98 -3.80
N THR A 218 -18.06 -14.54 -4.97
CA THR A 218 -17.76 -15.41 -6.11
C THR A 218 -16.26 -15.64 -6.23
N ARG A 219 -15.84 -16.90 -6.38
CA ARG A 219 -14.44 -17.26 -6.65
C ARG A 219 -14.03 -16.79 -8.04
N VAL A 220 -12.87 -16.18 -8.13
CA VAL A 220 -12.22 -15.91 -9.42
C VAL A 220 -11.55 -17.21 -9.88
N PRO A 221 -11.91 -17.77 -11.05
CA PRO A 221 -11.35 -19.02 -11.53
C PRO A 221 -9.86 -18.88 -11.85
N ALA A 222 -9.09 -19.96 -11.64
CA ALA A 222 -7.70 -20.03 -12.06
C ALA A 222 -7.58 -19.87 -13.59
N VAL A 223 -6.51 -19.24 -14.04
CA VAL A 223 -6.24 -18.98 -15.45
C VAL A 223 -4.74 -19.13 -15.74
N VAL A 224 -4.39 -19.46 -16.97
CA VAL A 224 -2.98 -19.41 -17.42
C VAL A 224 -2.72 -18.05 -18.05
N ASP A 225 -1.76 -17.32 -17.50
CA ASP A 225 -1.27 -16.08 -18.09
C ASP A 225 -0.28 -16.40 -19.22
N THR A 226 -0.70 -16.12 -20.45
CA THR A 226 0.09 -16.27 -21.68
C THR A 226 0.50 -14.92 -22.25
N THR A 227 0.29 -13.82 -21.52
CA THR A 227 0.61 -12.46 -22.00
C THR A 227 2.11 -12.19 -22.05
N HIS A 228 2.87 -12.92 -21.26
CA HIS A 228 4.32 -12.72 -21.06
C HIS A 228 4.69 -11.30 -20.59
N GLN A 229 3.74 -10.58 -20.01
CA GLN A 229 3.98 -9.23 -19.50
C GLN A 229 4.94 -9.20 -18.31
N PHE A 230 4.84 -10.20 -17.43
CA PHE A 230 5.60 -10.28 -16.19
C PHE A 230 6.48 -11.54 -16.07
N SER A 231 6.41 -12.43 -17.04
CA SER A 231 7.20 -13.68 -17.11
C SER A 231 7.49 -14.03 -18.54
N THR A 232 8.64 -14.63 -18.82
CA THR A 232 8.98 -15.17 -20.15
C THR A 232 8.28 -16.49 -20.47
N ASN A 233 7.62 -17.10 -19.47
CA ASN A 233 6.90 -18.37 -19.60
C ASN A 233 5.43 -18.16 -19.27
N ASP A 234 4.59 -19.08 -19.74
CA ASP A 234 3.22 -19.21 -19.29
C ASP A 234 3.18 -19.47 -17.79
N VAL A 235 2.30 -18.75 -17.06
CA VAL A 235 2.18 -18.85 -15.61
C VAL A 235 0.76 -19.20 -15.22
N SER A 236 0.59 -20.28 -14.46
CA SER A 236 -0.71 -20.61 -13.86
C SER A 236 -0.98 -19.67 -12.69
N LEU A 237 -2.02 -18.87 -12.81
CA LEU A 237 -2.49 -17.94 -11.79
C LEU A 237 -3.69 -18.53 -11.04
N ASN A 238 -3.59 -18.57 -9.72
CA ASN A 238 -4.62 -19.12 -8.84
C ASN A 238 -4.66 -18.36 -7.52
N ALA A 239 -5.84 -17.92 -7.07
CA ALA A 239 -6.02 -17.23 -5.79
C ALA A 239 -5.84 -18.13 -4.56
N SER A 240 -5.53 -19.42 -4.75
CA SER A 240 -5.23 -20.40 -3.68
C SER A 240 -6.31 -20.48 -2.59
N TYR A 241 -7.59 -20.45 -2.99
CA TYR A 241 -8.72 -20.48 -2.05
C TYR A 241 -8.71 -21.67 -1.11
N SER A 242 -8.11 -22.80 -1.53
CA SER A 242 -7.96 -24.00 -0.73
C SER A 242 -6.79 -23.96 0.25
N GLY A 243 -5.98 -22.91 0.23
CA GLY A 243 -4.81 -22.80 1.11
C GLY A 243 -5.19 -22.56 2.57
N THR A 244 -4.51 -23.25 3.51
CA THR A 244 -4.71 -23.08 4.96
C THR A 244 -4.66 -21.62 5.41
N GLY A 245 -3.80 -20.80 4.81
CA GLY A 245 -3.68 -19.38 5.12
C GLY A 245 -4.94 -18.55 4.79
N ILE A 246 -5.82 -19.01 3.89
CA ILE A 246 -7.11 -18.35 3.60
C ILE A 246 -8.19 -18.89 4.54
N CYS A 247 -8.24 -20.18 4.78
CA CYS A 247 -9.29 -20.79 5.57
C CYS A 247 -9.14 -20.57 7.07
N THR A 248 -7.93 -20.70 7.59
CA THR A 248 -7.64 -20.68 9.04
C THR A 248 -6.86 -19.43 9.48
N GLY A 249 -6.36 -18.63 8.53
CA GLY A 249 -5.66 -17.39 8.82
C GLY A 249 -6.60 -16.19 8.90
N GLY A 250 -6.42 -15.32 9.90
CA GLY A 250 -7.19 -14.09 10.06
C GLY A 250 -7.13 -13.19 8.82
N ALA A 251 -8.21 -12.44 8.58
CA ALA A 251 -8.31 -11.51 7.47
C ALA A 251 -7.51 -10.22 7.74
N PHE A 252 -7.73 -9.62 8.89
CA PHE A 252 -7.18 -8.31 9.26
C PHE A 252 -5.81 -8.40 9.95
N PRO A 253 -4.84 -7.59 9.52
CA PRO A 253 -4.78 -6.83 8.27
C PRO A 253 -4.38 -7.70 7.07
N SER A 254 -4.56 -7.19 5.85
CA SER A 254 -4.13 -7.89 4.64
C SER A 254 -2.61 -7.92 4.49
N GLY A 255 -2.01 -9.12 4.48
CA GLY A 255 -0.57 -9.30 4.27
C GLY A 255 -0.12 -8.93 2.86
N HIS A 256 -0.86 -9.33 1.82
CA HIS A 256 -0.59 -8.96 0.43
C HIS A 256 -0.66 -7.44 0.23
N THR A 257 -1.63 -6.76 0.84
CA THR A 257 -1.70 -5.29 0.79
C THR A 257 -0.51 -4.65 1.50
N THR A 258 -0.09 -5.17 2.65
CA THR A 258 1.13 -4.71 3.33
C THR A 258 2.34 -4.80 2.39
N THR A 259 2.50 -5.94 1.71
CA THR A 259 3.59 -6.15 0.74
C THR A 259 3.46 -5.23 -0.48
N ALA A 260 2.24 -5.03 -1.00
CA ALA A 260 2.00 -4.10 -2.11
C ALA A 260 2.40 -2.66 -1.76
N TYR A 261 2.03 -2.20 -0.56
CA TYR A 261 2.43 -0.87 -0.10
C TYR A 261 3.92 -0.78 0.21
N GLN A 262 4.54 -1.82 0.76
CA GLN A 262 5.99 -1.85 0.92
C GLN A 262 6.71 -1.75 -0.43
N ALA A 263 6.30 -2.53 -1.43
CA ALA A 263 6.86 -2.49 -2.78
C ALA A 263 6.58 -1.15 -3.48
N GLY A 264 5.34 -0.65 -3.39
CA GLY A 264 4.92 0.62 -3.99
C GLY A 264 5.64 1.82 -3.38
N ILE A 265 5.72 1.92 -2.06
CA ILE A 265 6.44 3.01 -1.38
C ILE A 265 7.94 2.94 -1.70
N THR A 266 8.53 1.73 -1.74
CA THR A 266 9.92 1.57 -2.16
C THR A 266 10.13 2.10 -3.57
N LEU A 267 9.31 1.67 -4.53
CA LEU A 267 9.41 2.11 -5.92
C LEU A 267 9.13 3.62 -6.08
N ALA A 268 8.16 4.17 -5.33
CA ALA A 268 7.88 5.60 -5.28
C ALA A 268 9.05 6.40 -4.69
N THR A 269 9.78 5.85 -3.72
CA THR A 269 10.98 6.46 -3.17
C THR A 269 12.14 6.45 -4.17
N LEU A 270 12.28 5.36 -4.95
CA LEU A 270 13.29 5.26 -6.01
C LEU A 270 12.99 6.18 -7.20
N LEU A 271 11.71 6.40 -7.52
CA LEU A 271 11.22 7.17 -8.67
C LEU A 271 10.22 8.25 -8.23
N PRO A 272 10.64 9.27 -7.47
CA PRO A 272 9.73 10.23 -6.83
C PRO A 272 8.90 11.05 -7.83
N SER A 273 9.35 11.21 -9.07
CA SER A 273 8.56 11.88 -10.12
C SER A 273 7.29 11.14 -10.53
N LEU A 274 7.20 9.83 -10.22
CA LEU A 274 6.04 8.95 -10.48
C LEU A 274 5.38 8.47 -9.20
N ALA A 275 5.75 9.00 -8.04
CA ALA A 275 5.26 8.50 -6.76
C ALA A 275 3.73 8.44 -6.65
N PRO A 276 2.94 9.45 -7.10
CA PRO A 276 1.48 9.38 -7.03
C PRO A 276 0.89 8.20 -7.81
N GLU A 277 1.34 7.98 -9.03
CA GLU A 277 0.88 6.87 -9.89
C GLU A 277 1.26 5.52 -9.29
N ILE A 278 2.49 5.38 -8.79
CA ILE A 278 2.99 4.16 -8.16
C ILE A 278 2.19 3.82 -6.89
N LEU A 279 1.95 4.81 -6.03
CA LEU A 279 1.17 4.64 -4.81
C LEU A 279 -0.29 4.27 -5.11
N THR A 280 -0.88 4.90 -6.13
CA THR A 280 -2.25 4.59 -6.57
C THR A 280 -2.33 3.17 -7.12
N ARG A 281 -1.36 2.73 -7.93
CA ARG A 281 -1.30 1.34 -8.42
C ARG A 281 -1.07 0.33 -7.28
N ALA A 282 -0.25 0.68 -6.28
CA ALA A 282 -0.10 -0.15 -5.08
C ALA A 282 -1.42 -0.27 -4.29
N SER A 283 -2.19 0.82 -4.22
CA SER A 283 -3.54 0.78 -3.63
C SER A 283 -4.51 -0.09 -4.42
N GLU A 284 -4.39 -0.12 -5.77
CA GLU A 284 -5.15 -1.03 -6.62
C GLU A 284 -4.80 -2.49 -6.33
N ALA A 285 -3.51 -2.83 -6.23
CA ALA A 285 -3.07 -4.18 -5.86
C ALA A 285 -3.60 -4.62 -4.47
N GLY A 286 -3.74 -3.68 -3.54
CA GLY A 286 -4.45 -3.91 -2.28
C GLY A 286 -5.93 -4.21 -2.51
N ASN A 287 -6.62 -3.36 -3.28
CA ASN A 287 -8.04 -3.51 -3.61
C ASN A 287 -8.34 -4.82 -4.37
N ASP A 288 -7.39 -5.31 -5.15
CA ASP A 288 -7.51 -6.57 -5.88
C ASP A 288 -7.65 -7.79 -4.95
N ARG A 289 -7.26 -7.68 -3.68
CA ARG A 289 -7.57 -8.70 -2.67
C ARG A 289 -9.07 -8.78 -2.35
N ILE A 290 -9.79 -7.65 -2.48
CA ILE A 290 -11.26 -7.62 -2.36
C ILE A 290 -11.89 -8.20 -3.64
N VAL A 291 -11.35 -7.88 -4.80
CA VAL A 291 -11.77 -8.49 -6.09
C VAL A 291 -11.74 -10.01 -6.02
N LEU A 292 -10.68 -10.57 -5.44
CA LEU A 292 -10.57 -12.02 -5.21
C LEU A 292 -11.51 -12.54 -4.11
N GLY A 293 -12.20 -11.67 -3.36
CA GLY A 293 -13.11 -12.06 -2.28
C GLY A 293 -12.42 -12.65 -1.05
N VAL A 294 -11.12 -12.40 -0.85
CA VAL A 294 -10.35 -12.96 0.27
C VAL A 294 -10.05 -11.96 1.38
N HIS A 295 -10.41 -10.68 1.17
CA HIS A 295 -10.23 -9.58 2.13
C HIS A 295 -11.38 -8.57 2.03
N TYR A 296 -11.48 -7.73 3.07
CA TYR A 296 -12.42 -6.61 3.15
C TYR A 296 -11.70 -5.26 3.01
N PRO A 297 -12.41 -4.15 2.73
CA PRO A 297 -11.83 -2.81 2.74
C PRO A 297 -11.04 -2.46 4.00
N LEU A 298 -11.56 -2.77 5.18
CA LEU A 298 -10.84 -2.54 6.45
C LEU A 298 -9.50 -3.28 6.50
N ASP A 299 -9.42 -4.50 5.94
CA ASP A 299 -8.17 -5.25 5.89
C ASP A 299 -7.13 -4.56 5.00
N ILE A 300 -7.61 -3.94 3.92
CA ILE A 300 -6.76 -3.18 2.98
C ILE A 300 -6.26 -1.91 3.67
N MET A 301 -7.12 -1.18 4.37
CA MET A 301 -6.73 0.00 5.17
C MET A 301 -5.66 -0.39 6.21
N GLY A 302 -5.87 -1.45 6.97
CA GLY A 302 -4.90 -1.96 7.94
C GLY A 302 -3.59 -2.43 7.29
N GLY A 303 -3.66 -3.04 6.11
CA GLY A 303 -2.50 -3.46 5.32
C GLY A 303 -1.67 -2.28 4.84
N ARG A 304 -2.32 -1.20 4.36
CA ARG A 304 -1.68 0.06 4.00
C ARG A 304 -0.93 0.68 5.19
N MET A 305 -1.62 0.88 6.31
CA MET A 305 -1.03 1.43 7.53
C MET A 305 0.21 0.64 7.98
N SER A 306 0.15 -0.70 7.86
CA SER A 306 1.26 -1.59 8.18
C SER A 306 2.46 -1.38 7.23
N GLY A 307 2.21 -1.24 5.93
CA GLY A 307 3.24 -0.98 4.93
C GLY A 307 3.90 0.39 5.10
N GLU A 308 3.11 1.43 5.33
CA GLU A 308 3.58 2.80 5.60
C GLU A 308 4.46 2.85 6.85
N ALA A 309 4.01 2.29 7.96
CA ALA A 309 4.78 2.25 9.20
C ALA A 309 6.08 1.46 9.06
N ALA A 310 6.04 0.33 8.35
CA ALA A 310 7.22 -0.48 8.07
C ALA A 310 8.28 0.33 7.30
N LEU A 311 7.89 1.02 6.24
CA LEU A 311 8.83 1.78 5.42
C LEU A 311 9.30 3.08 6.10
N ALA A 312 8.45 3.74 6.88
CA ALA A 312 8.85 4.87 7.70
C ALA A 312 9.97 4.47 8.69
N ALA A 313 9.80 3.32 9.35
CA ALA A 313 10.83 2.77 10.23
C ALA A 313 12.11 2.38 9.48
N ARG A 314 11.99 1.80 8.27
CA ARG A 314 13.15 1.45 7.45
C ARG A 314 13.89 2.69 6.96
N TRP A 315 13.18 3.72 6.51
CA TRP A 315 13.75 4.96 6.01
C TRP A 315 14.29 5.88 7.14
N SER A 316 13.93 5.67 8.41
CA SER A 316 14.56 6.39 9.53
C SER A 316 16.00 5.97 9.77
N ASP A 317 16.41 4.81 9.26
CA ASP A 317 17.78 4.26 9.40
C ASP A 317 18.72 4.89 8.36
N THR A 318 19.53 5.83 8.81
CA THR A 318 20.50 6.54 7.95
C THR A 318 21.50 5.58 7.31
N LYS A 319 21.98 4.57 8.06
CA LYS A 319 22.90 3.58 7.52
C LYS A 319 22.26 2.79 6.37
N TYR A 320 21.03 2.34 6.57
CA TYR A 320 20.29 1.62 5.53
C TYR A 320 20.05 2.49 4.28
N ARG A 321 19.70 3.76 4.47
CA ARG A 321 19.53 4.70 3.34
C ARG A 321 20.80 4.81 2.52
N THR A 322 21.93 5.10 3.17
CA THR A 322 23.20 5.35 2.48
C THR A 322 23.78 4.09 1.84
N GLU A 323 23.66 2.94 2.51
CA GLU A 323 24.30 1.70 2.03
C GLU A 323 23.42 0.90 1.06
N VAL A 324 22.09 1.05 1.10
CA VAL A 324 21.16 0.20 0.34
C VAL A 324 20.23 1.02 -0.55
N LEU A 325 19.51 2.00 0.01
CA LEU A 325 18.49 2.75 -0.73
C LEU A 325 19.08 3.64 -1.83
N GLU A 326 20.04 4.51 -1.49
CA GLU A 326 20.65 5.47 -2.42
C GLU A 326 21.38 4.77 -3.60
N PRO A 327 22.18 3.70 -3.38
CA PRO A 327 22.74 2.93 -4.48
C PRO A 327 21.70 2.29 -5.39
N ALA A 328 20.61 1.75 -4.83
CA ALA A 328 19.53 1.17 -5.62
C ALA A 328 18.75 2.24 -6.42
N GLN A 329 18.55 3.44 -5.85
CA GLN A 329 17.93 4.56 -6.55
C GLN A 329 18.76 5.00 -7.77
N LYS A 330 20.07 5.09 -7.58
CA LYS A 330 20.99 5.43 -8.68
C LYS A 330 20.99 4.34 -9.75
N GLU A 331 21.10 3.07 -9.37
CA GLU A 331 21.07 1.93 -10.31
C GLU A 331 19.80 1.97 -11.17
N LEU A 332 18.63 2.06 -10.53
CA LEU A 332 17.35 2.03 -11.23
C LEU A 332 17.20 3.22 -12.18
N THR A 333 17.54 4.42 -11.71
CA THR A 333 17.45 5.63 -12.53
C THR A 333 18.37 5.55 -13.76
N ASP A 334 19.63 5.20 -13.57
CA ASP A 334 20.60 5.06 -14.66
C ASP A 334 20.18 3.98 -15.67
N TYR A 335 19.71 2.84 -15.16
CA TYR A 335 19.25 1.74 -16.00
C TYR A 335 18.06 2.14 -16.87
N LEU A 336 17.02 2.73 -16.26
CA LEU A 336 15.83 3.17 -17.00
C LEU A 336 16.17 4.21 -18.06
N GLN A 337 17.00 5.19 -17.74
CA GLN A 337 17.44 6.23 -18.69
C GLN A 337 18.28 5.65 -19.83
N GLN A 338 19.20 4.75 -19.53
CA GLN A 338 20.03 4.08 -20.52
C GLN A 338 19.18 3.23 -21.48
N GLN A 339 18.31 2.39 -20.95
CA GLN A 339 17.49 1.47 -21.76
C GLN A 339 16.44 2.22 -22.59
N CYS A 340 15.90 3.31 -22.08
CA CYS A 340 14.95 4.10 -22.83
C CYS A 340 15.63 5.13 -23.78
N GLY A 341 16.92 5.42 -23.61
CA GLY A 341 17.69 6.34 -24.44
C GLY A 341 17.32 7.81 -24.21
N GLY A 342 17.10 8.24 -22.96
CA GLY A 342 16.77 9.62 -22.61
C GLY A 342 16.57 9.86 -21.12
N THR A 343 16.20 11.08 -20.74
CA THR A 343 15.79 11.38 -19.36
C THR A 343 14.47 10.68 -19.03
N LEU A 344 14.20 10.46 -17.74
CA LEU A 344 12.92 9.84 -17.32
C LEU A 344 11.71 10.62 -17.86
N ASP A 345 11.72 11.96 -17.75
CA ASP A 345 10.63 12.80 -18.27
C ASP A 345 10.45 12.63 -19.80
N ALA A 346 11.56 12.58 -20.56
CA ALA A 346 11.49 12.35 -22.01
C ALA A 346 10.99 10.93 -22.36
N CYS A 347 11.29 9.94 -21.53
CA CYS A 347 10.80 8.58 -21.71
C CYS A 347 9.30 8.47 -21.43
N LEU A 348 8.85 9.10 -20.35
CA LEU A 348 7.43 9.15 -19.98
C LEU A 348 6.59 9.86 -21.05
N ALA A 349 7.10 10.94 -21.62
CA ALA A 349 6.40 11.69 -22.67
C ALA A 349 6.16 10.89 -23.97
N ARG A 350 6.86 9.77 -24.17
CA ARG A 350 6.73 8.91 -25.36
C ARG A 350 5.69 7.80 -25.23
N GLY A 351 5.14 7.60 -24.06
CA GLY A 351 4.23 6.50 -23.77
C GLY A 351 2.93 6.92 -23.11
N ALA A 352 2.03 5.96 -22.96
CA ALA A 352 0.81 6.14 -22.17
C ALA A 352 1.17 6.10 -20.69
N ALA A 353 0.61 7.06 -19.93
CA ALA A 353 0.65 7.04 -18.48
C ALA A 353 -0.20 5.90 -17.92
N TYR A 354 -0.04 5.62 -16.62
CA TYR A 354 -0.89 4.67 -15.89
C TYR A 354 -2.35 5.11 -15.95
N GLN A 355 -3.21 4.15 -16.27
CA GLN A 355 -4.66 4.30 -16.29
C GLN A 355 -5.31 3.08 -15.66
N SER A 356 -6.48 3.26 -15.04
CA SER A 356 -7.29 2.19 -14.47
C SER A 356 -8.78 2.52 -14.65
N ASN A 357 -9.57 1.51 -14.97
CA ASN A 357 -11.02 1.59 -15.06
C ASN A 357 -11.62 0.33 -14.43
N PRO A 358 -11.57 0.21 -13.10
CA PRO A 358 -12.18 -0.89 -12.39
C PRO A 358 -13.70 -0.84 -12.56
N TYR A 359 -14.39 -1.93 -12.33
CA TYR A 359 -15.86 -2.05 -12.26
C TYR A 359 -16.61 -1.57 -13.52
N GLY A 360 -15.93 -1.41 -14.68
CA GLY A 360 -16.57 -0.92 -15.90
C GLY A 360 -17.17 0.48 -15.79
N GLY A 361 -16.62 1.33 -14.94
CA GLY A 361 -17.05 2.70 -14.71
C GLY A 361 -18.23 2.85 -13.72
N GLN A 362 -18.63 1.77 -13.04
CA GLN A 362 -19.65 1.84 -11.99
C GLN A 362 -19.05 2.35 -10.68
N ALA A 363 -19.82 3.17 -9.92
CA ALA A 363 -19.41 3.66 -8.61
C ALA A 363 -19.59 2.59 -7.54
N ILE A 364 -18.62 2.49 -6.62
CA ILE A 364 -18.77 1.64 -5.42
C ILE A 364 -19.81 2.25 -4.47
N PRO A 365 -20.49 1.45 -3.64
CA PRO A 365 -21.38 1.98 -2.61
C PRO A 365 -20.66 3.02 -1.73
N GLY A 366 -21.23 4.21 -1.64
CA GLY A 366 -20.64 5.32 -0.86
C GLY A 366 -19.44 6.03 -1.47
N GLY A 367 -18.98 5.64 -2.67
CA GLY A 367 -17.79 6.18 -3.31
C GLY A 367 -17.97 6.51 -4.78
N THR A 368 -16.87 6.49 -5.55
CA THR A 368 -16.82 6.80 -6.97
C THR A 368 -16.57 5.54 -7.82
N SER A 369 -16.42 5.73 -9.14
CA SER A 369 -16.03 4.65 -10.06
C SER A 369 -14.52 4.32 -10.03
N GLN A 370 -13.73 5.04 -9.26
CA GLN A 370 -12.28 4.86 -9.10
C GLN A 370 -11.48 4.83 -10.42
N ILE A 371 -11.94 5.60 -11.40
CA ILE A 371 -11.27 5.70 -12.70
C ILE A 371 -10.03 6.59 -12.60
N VAL A 372 -8.90 6.08 -13.10
CA VAL A 372 -7.65 6.82 -13.23
C VAL A 372 -7.38 7.11 -14.70
N THR A 373 -7.28 8.38 -15.06
CA THR A 373 -6.95 8.85 -16.42
C THR A 373 -5.68 9.69 -16.45
N ASP A 374 -5.33 10.28 -15.32
CA ASP A 374 -4.20 11.19 -15.13
C ASP A 374 -3.75 11.19 -13.65
N ARG A 375 -2.74 12.00 -13.34
CA ARG A 375 -2.21 12.12 -11.98
C ARG A 375 -3.23 12.67 -10.98
N ALA A 376 -4.04 13.64 -11.37
CA ALA A 376 -5.01 14.24 -10.46
C ALA A 376 -6.08 13.21 -10.05
N SER A 377 -6.60 12.46 -11.01
CA SER A 377 -7.51 11.34 -10.75
C SER A 377 -6.85 10.20 -9.98
N ALA A 378 -5.56 9.92 -10.22
CA ALA A 378 -4.81 8.95 -9.43
C ALA A 378 -4.76 9.35 -7.95
N VAL A 379 -4.42 10.60 -7.65
CA VAL A 379 -4.42 11.14 -6.27
C VAL A 379 -5.80 11.08 -5.63
N ALA A 380 -6.85 11.40 -6.39
CA ALA A 380 -8.24 11.33 -5.90
C ALA A 380 -8.65 9.88 -5.55
N VAL A 381 -8.36 8.93 -6.45
CA VAL A 381 -8.65 7.50 -6.24
C VAL A 381 -7.86 6.92 -5.06
N TYR A 382 -6.57 7.30 -4.93
CA TYR A 382 -5.81 6.92 -3.75
C TYR A 382 -6.46 7.44 -2.46
N GLY A 383 -6.89 8.72 -2.47
CA GLY A 383 -7.59 9.35 -1.34
C GLY A 383 -8.86 8.61 -0.96
N GLU A 384 -9.68 8.20 -1.93
CA GLU A 384 -10.91 7.43 -1.70
C GLU A 384 -10.62 6.04 -1.08
N ARG A 385 -9.54 5.38 -1.50
CA ARG A 385 -9.13 4.09 -0.92
C ARG A 385 -8.51 4.19 0.47
N LEU A 386 -8.35 5.40 1.02
CA LEU A 386 -7.96 5.58 2.43
C LEU A 386 -9.12 5.29 3.38
N ASP A 387 -10.35 5.58 2.99
CA ASP A 387 -11.53 5.42 3.84
C ASP A 387 -12.68 4.63 3.20
N TYR A 388 -12.62 4.33 1.89
CA TYR A 388 -13.65 3.58 1.16
C TYR A 388 -15.09 4.09 1.38
N GLY A 389 -15.26 5.38 1.70
CA GLY A 389 -16.56 5.97 1.98
C GLY A 389 -17.21 5.50 3.29
N PHE A 390 -16.46 4.96 4.22
CA PHE A 390 -16.97 4.62 5.54
C PHE A 390 -17.54 5.85 6.26
N ALA A 391 -18.62 5.64 6.99
CA ALA A 391 -19.12 6.65 7.91
C ALA A 391 -18.10 6.90 9.03
N LYS A 392 -18.04 8.14 9.49
CA LYS A 392 -17.17 8.51 10.62
C LYS A 392 -17.64 7.82 11.91
N THR A 393 -16.76 7.10 12.57
CA THR A 393 -16.99 6.39 13.84
C THR A 393 -16.31 7.08 15.02
N GLY A 394 -15.30 7.90 14.74
CA GLY A 394 -14.51 8.64 15.72
C GLY A 394 -14.83 10.13 15.76
N ALA A 395 -14.03 10.87 16.54
CA ALA A 395 -14.17 12.31 16.69
C ALA A 395 -13.81 13.05 15.39
N ALA A 396 -14.73 13.88 14.91
CA ALA A 396 -14.50 14.76 13.77
C ALA A 396 -13.64 15.98 14.14
N ASN A 397 -13.09 16.65 13.14
CA ASN A 397 -12.33 17.92 13.28
C ASN A 397 -11.14 17.87 14.26
N GLN A 398 -10.52 16.69 14.41
CA GLN A 398 -9.28 16.59 15.16
C GLN A 398 -8.14 17.23 14.36
N ALA A 399 -7.25 17.91 15.06
CA ALA A 399 -6.04 18.46 14.46
C ALA A 399 -5.24 17.34 13.73
N PRO A 400 -4.45 17.69 12.71
CA PRO A 400 -3.54 16.73 12.08
C PRO A 400 -2.63 16.07 13.11
N SER A 401 -2.50 14.75 13.01
CA SER A 401 -1.69 13.95 13.93
C SER A 401 -0.81 13.01 13.10
N VAL A 402 0.41 13.50 12.76
CA VAL A 402 1.38 12.75 11.95
C VAL A 402 2.17 11.80 12.86
N PRO A 403 2.21 10.49 12.57
CA PRO A 403 3.03 9.57 13.33
C PRO A 403 4.53 9.90 13.21
N ALA A 404 5.26 9.76 14.30
CA ALA A 404 6.71 9.97 14.30
C ALA A 404 7.41 9.02 13.31
N GLY A 405 8.33 9.56 12.52
CA GLY A 405 9.04 8.82 11.47
C GLY A 405 8.33 8.81 10.12
N ALA A 406 7.03 9.15 10.04
CA ALA A 406 6.30 9.19 8.78
C ALA A 406 6.88 10.20 7.78
N GLU A 407 7.52 11.26 8.25
CA GLU A 407 8.21 12.26 7.43
C GLU A 407 9.32 11.66 6.54
N ASN A 408 9.85 10.49 6.93
CA ASN A 408 10.84 9.77 6.13
C ASN A 408 10.26 9.21 4.83
N LEU A 409 8.95 9.03 4.72
CA LEU A 409 8.28 8.60 3.48
C LEU A 409 8.36 9.66 2.36
N LEU A 410 8.72 10.90 2.69
CA LEU A 410 8.86 12.01 1.75
C LEU A 410 10.33 12.39 1.44
N LEU A 411 11.33 11.62 1.90
CA LEU A 411 12.75 11.91 1.76
C LEU A 411 13.16 12.20 0.31
N SER A 412 12.78 11.35 -0.63
CA SER A 412 13.15 11.48 -2.03
C SER A 412 12.30 12.49 -2.79
N THR A 413 11.06 12.71 -2.35
CA THR A 413 10.16 13.70 -2.95
C THR A 413 10.60 15.13 -2.60
N PHE A 414 10.97 15.35 -1.34
CA PHE A 414 11.38 16.68 -0.84
C PHE A 414 12.73 16.61 -0.12
N PRO A 415 13.83 16.33 -0.83
CA PRO A 415 15.16 16.17 -0.22
C PRO A 415 15.71 17.45 0.41
N SER A 416 15.22 18.63 -0.02
CA SER A 416 15.62 19.93 0.51
C SER A 416 14.86 20.36 1.76
N LEU A 417 13.75 19.68 2.10
CA LEU A 417 12.98 20.00 3.30
C LEU A 417 13.54 19.26 4.52
N SER A 418 13.49 19.92 5.68
CA SER A 418 13.77 19.29 6.97
C SER A 418 12.69 18.28 7.35
N ASP A 419 12.98 17.41 8.34
CA ASP A 419 12.02 16.45 8.87
C ASP A 419 10.73 17.14 9.35
N ALA A 420 10.85 18.24 10.08
CA ALA A 420 9.70 19.02 10.55
C ALA A 420 8.87 19.60 9.39
N GLN A 421 9.53 20.06 8.32
CA GLN A 421 8.83 20.56 7.13
C GLN A 421 8.13 19.43 6.37
N ARG A 422 8.75 18.25 6.21
CA ARG A 422 8.12 17.07 5.61
C ARG A 422 6.93 16.57 6.45
N ALA A 423 7.07 16.57 7.79
CA ALA A 423 5.95 16.27 8.69
C ALA A 423 4.80 17.28 8.53
N SER A 424 5.11 18.58 8.33
CA SER A 424 4.12 19.61 8.04
C SER A 424 3.41 19.38 6.70
N VAL A 425 4.11 18.92 5.65
CA VAL A 425 3.45 18.52 4.38
C VAL A 425 2.48 17.37 4.60
N LEU A 426 2.88 16.32 5.34
CA LEU A 426 1.98 15.21 5.68
C LEU A 426 0.76 15.71 6.47
N ALA A 427 0.96 16.59 7.47
CA ALA A 427 -0.12 17.14 8.26
C ALA A 427 -1.17 17.89 7.42
N GLN A 428 -0.71 18.67 6.43
CA GLN A 428 -1.56 19.47 5.56
C GLN A 428 -2.26 18.65 4.46
N THR A 429 -1.80 17.43 4.21
CA THR A 429 -2.38 16.53 3.19
C THR A 429 -3.15 15.35 3.78
N GLN A 430 -3.25 15.24 5.12
CA GLN A 430 -4.06 14.23 5.78
C GLN A 430 -5.53 14.33 5.38
N ILE A 431 -6.22 13.18 5.30
CA ILE A 431 -7.68 13.17 5.22
C ILE A 431 -8.32 13.60 6.56
N ALA A 432 -9.60 13.93 6.53
CA ALA A 432 -10.36 14.32 7.71
C ALA A 432 -10.34 13.21 8.78
N SER A 433 -10.42 13.61 10.06
CA SER A 433 -10.46 12.65 11.17
C SER A 433 -11.80 11.94 11.33
N GLY A 434 -11.77 10.85 12.05
CA GLY A 434 -12.95 10.12 12.51
C GLY A 434 -13.30 8.88 11.72
N ASP A 435 -12.53 8.51 10.70
CA ASP A 435 -12.74 7.25 9.99
C ASP A 435 -12.44 6.04 10.89
N PRO A 436 -12.96 4.86 10.54
CA PRO A 436 -12.54 3.63 11.20
C PRO A 436 -11.01 3.50 11.17
N LEU A 437 -10.43 3.01 12.26
CA LEU A 437 -8.97 2.88 12.51
C LEU A 437 -8.23 4.21 12.74
N ASP A 438 -8.90 5.37 12.73
CA ASP A 438 -8.26 6.65 13.07
C ASP A 438 -7.92 6.71 14.56
N LEU A 439 -6.64 6.88 14.85
CA LEU A 439 -6.08 7.02 16.21
C LEU A 439 -5.59 8.45 16.49
N SER A 440 -6.17 9.46 15.86
CA SER A 440 -5.78 10.88 16.03
C SER A 440 -5.75 11.35 17.49
N GLY A 441 -6.56 10.75 18.37
CA GLY A 441 -6.53 11.02 19.80
C GLY A 441 -5.36 10.38 20.56
N SER A 442 -4.54 9.56 19.92
CA SER A 442 -3.39 8.90 20.55
C SER A 442 -2.12 9.71 20.38
N ALA A 443 -1.18 9.54 21.31
CA ALA A 443 0.16 10.14 21.20
C ALA A 443 1.00 9.55 20.04
N ALA A 444 0.60 8.39 19.52
CA ALA A 444 1.28 7.72 18.40
C ALA A 444 0.97 8.34 17.04
N GLY A 445 -0.05 9.20 16.95
CA GLY A 445 -0.54 9.76 15.69
C GLY A 445 -1.39 8.77 14.89
N SER A 446 -1.92 9.21 13.76
CA SER A 446 -2.83 8.42 12.93
C SER A 446 -2.24 8.05 11.58
N TRP A 447 -1.83 6.80 11.41
CA TRP A 447 -1.44 6.22 10.11
C TRP A 447 -2.63 6.16 9.14
N GLN A 448 -3.84 6.01 9.67
CA GLN A 448 -5.05 5.93 8.84
C GLN A 448 -5.22 7.20 7.98
N ARG A 449 -4.90 8.38 8.52
CA ARG A 449 -5.13 9.66 7.86
C ARG A 449 -4.06 10.05 6.82
N LEU A 450 -2.93 9.34 6.72
CA LEU A 450 -1.86 9.71 5.80
C LEU A 450 -2.29 9.54 4.33
N ASN A 451 -2.22 10.63 3.55
CA ASN A 451 -2.45 10.62 2.11
C ASN A 451 -1.12 10.84 1.38
N LEU A 452 -0.38 9.73 1.16
CA LEU A 452 0.93 9.81 0.54
C LEU A 452 0.87 10.26 -0.92
N ALA A 453 -0.19 9.91 -1.67
CA ALA A 453 -0.31 10.36 -3.06
C ALA A 453 -0.53 11.89 -3.13
N ALA A 454 -1.33 12.46 -2.24
CA ALA A 454 -1.46 13.91 -2.12
C ALA A 454 -0.14 14.55 -1.69
N ALA A 455 0.52 14.01 -0.66
CA ALA A 455 1.79 14.54 -0.16
C ALA A 455 2.89 14.51 -1.23
N THR A 456 3.04 13.40 -1.97
CA THR A 456 4.08 13.25 -3.00
C THR A 456 3.76 13.98 -4.31
N SER A 457 2.57 14.56 -4.44
CA SER A 457 2.16 15.42 -5.57
C SER A 457 2.04 16.90 -5.19
N ALA A 458 2.48 17.27 -3.98
CA ALA A 458 2.28 18.60 -3.45
C ALA A 458 3.24 19.64 -4.05
N THR A 459 2.71 20.83 -4.35
CA THR A 459 3.51 22.03 -4.50
C THR A 459 3.58 22.72 -3.14
N VAL A 460 4.78 22.90 -2.61
CA VAL A 460 5.05 23.39 -1.27
C VAL A 460 5.70 24.75 -1.32
N GLN A 461 5.09 25.76 -0.71
CA GLN A 461 5.65 27.10 -0.55
C GLN A 461 6.51 27.14 0.71
N LEU A 462 7.79 27.53 0.58
CA LEU A 462 8.64 27.85 1.72
C LEU A 462 8.33 29.27 2.20
N ASN A 463 8.05 29.43 3.49
CA ASN A 463 7.72 30.71 4.11
C ASN A 463 8.98 31.37 4.72
N ALA A 464 8.93 32.69 4.95
CA ALA A 464 10.05 33.44 5.48
C ALA A 464 10.45 33.05 6.92
N ASP A 465 9.52 32.48 7.69
CA ASP A 465 9.74 31.96 9.04
C ASP A 465 10.30 30.52 9.06
N GLY A 466 10.55 29.93 7.88
CA GLY A 466 11.03 28.57 7.73
C GLY A 466 9.91 27.51 7.79
N SER A 467 8.67 27.88 7.98
CA SER A 467 7.53 26.97 7.84
C SER A 467 7.24 26.67 6.37
N VAL A 468 6.36 25.68 6.11
CA VAL A 468 5.91 25.33 4.76
C VAL A 468 4.39 25.34 4.66
N THR A 469 3.88 25.72 3.48
CA THR A 469 2.46 25.68 3.15
C THR A 469 2.27 24.85 1.89
N VAL A 470 1.35 23.88 1.92
CA VAL A 470 0.93 23.14 0.72
C VAL A 470 0.02 24.03 -0.11
N ALA A 471 0.50 24.47 -1.26
CA ALA A 471 -0.24 25.35 -2.17
C ALA A 471 -1.23 24.58 -3.05
N SER A 472 -0.87 23.37 -3.49
CA SER A 472 -1.72 22.49 -4.31
C SER A 472 -1.25 21.04 -4.22
N VAL A 473 -2.12 20.09 -4.63
CA VAL A 473 -1.82 18.67 -4.77
C VAL A 473 -2.29 18.17 -6.14
N GLY A 474 -1.85 16.97 -6.54
CA GLY A 474 -2.25 16.36 -7.82
C GLY A 474 -1.39 16.79 -9.01
N GLY A 475 -0.36 17.62 -8.78
CA GLY A 475 0.61 18.07 -9.78
C GLY A 475 1.97 17.38 -9.67
N LYS A 476 2.99 18.02 -10.23
CA LYS A 476 4.39 17.63 -10.02
C LYS A 476 4.84 18.19 -8.66
N ALA A 477 5.44 17.35 -7.82
CA ALA A 477 6.00 17.79 -6.55
C ALA A 477 7.05 18.90 -6.77
N ALA A 478 6.94 19.98 -6.01
CA ALA A 478 7.87 21.11 -6.11
C ALA A 478 7.96 21.86 -4.78
N VAL A 479 9.13 22.45 -4.51
CA VAL A 479 9.32 23.42 -3.43
C VAL A 479 9.52 24.79 -4.06
N LEU A 480 8.61 25.72 -3.79
CA LEU A 480 8.70 27.09 -4.21
C LEU A 480 9.55 27.88 -3.20
N PRO A 481 10.48 28.73 -3.66
CA PRO A 481 11.30 29.55 -2.77
C PRO A 481 10.44 30.56 -1.99
N VAL A 482 11.02 31.13 -0.93
CA VAL A 482 10.38 32.22 -0.19
C VAL A 482 9.96 33.31 -1.18
N ALA A 483 8.70 33.71 -1.15
CA ALA A 483 8.23 34.81 -1.98
C ALA A 483 9.04 36.07 -1.67
N ALA A 484 9.62 36.67 -2.70
CA ALA A 484 10.35 37.92 -2.53
C ALA A 484 9.38 38.96 -1.95
N SER A 485 9.68 39.47 -0.75
CA SER A 485 8.95 40.61 -0.21
C SER A 485 9.19 41.78 -1.15
N ASN A 486 8.16 42.26 -1.83
CA ASN A 486 8.20 43.55 -2.47
C ASN A 486 8.31 44.57 -1.34
N VAL A 487 9.54 44.81 -0.88
CA VAL A 487 9.84 46.00 -0.09
C VAL A 487 9.69 47.18 -1.06
N SER A 488 8.49 47.73 -1.09
CA SER A 488 8.29 49.07 -1.65
C SER A 488 9.13 49.98 -0.77
N ASP A 489 10.26 50.39 -1.29
CA ASP A 489 11.12 51.41 -0.66
C ASP A 489 10.32 52.72 -0.57
N PRO A 490 9.94 53.21 0.62
CA PRO A 490 9.19 54.45 0.74
C PRO A 490 10.19 55.61 0.84
N GLY A 491 10.96 55.84 -0.24
CA GLY A 491 11.92 56.91 -0.18
C GLY A 491 12.66 57.17 -1.48
N SER A 492 12.00 57.71 -2.49
CA SER A 492 12.61 58.71 -3.37
C SER A 492 11.54 59.36 -4.24
N ALA A 493 10.93 60.40 -3.70
CA ALA A 493 10.27 61.39 -4.53
C ALA A 493 11.36 62.38 -4.98
N THR A 494 11.80 62.27 -6.22
CA THR A 494 12.44 63.41 -6.91
C THR A 494 11.90 63.44 -8.32
N ASP A 495 11.23 64.58 -8.61
CA ASP A 495 10.77 65.00 -9.91
C ASP A 495 11.89 64.98 -10.97
N ALA A 496 11.60 64.40 -12.12
CA ALA A 496 12.19 64.86 -13.38
C ALA A 496 11.30 64.43 -14.55
N SER A 497 10.64 65.38 -15.15
CA SER A 497 10.03 65.33 -16.47
C SER A 497 11.03 64.99 -17.56
N GLY A 498 10.68 64.10 -18.51
CA GLY A 498 11.50 63.79 -19.67
C GLY A 498 10.89 62.71 -20.57
N SER A 499 10.06 63.18 -21.48
CA SER A 499 9.78 62.75 -22.88
C SER A 499 10.17 61.34 -23.34
N SER A 500 9.12 60.62 -23.71
CA SER A 500 8.88 59.72 -24.87
C SER A 500 10.06 59.05 -25.59
N THR A 501 10.02 57.75 -25.70
CA THR A 501 9.89 57.06 -27.03
C THR A 501 9.41 55.61 -26.82
N SER A 502 8.34 55.31 -27.53
CA SER A 502 7.70 54.03 -27.68
C SER A 502 8.56 53.09 -28.54
N SER A 503 8.72 51.86 -28.13
CA SER A 503 8.92 50.76 -29.06
C SER A 503 8.09 49.56 -28.59
N SER A 504 7.03 49.32 -29.33
CA SER A 504 6.14 48.20 -29.24
C SER A 504 6.86 46.92 -29.70
N LEU A 505 6.78 45.86 -28.92
CA LEU A 505 6.93 44.51 -29.42
C LEU A 505 5.66 43.72 -29.06
N ALA A 506 5.14 43.09 -30.09
CA ALA A 506 3.83 42.44 -30.15
C ALA A 506 3.71 41.33 -29.10
N ALA A 507 2.63 41.42 -28.34
CA ALA A 507 2.09 40.31 -27.57
C ALA A 507 1.17 39.47 -28.45
N THR A 508 1.52 38.19 -28.66
CA THR A 508 0.55 37.21 -29.14
C THR A 508 -0.13 36.61 -27.91
N GLY A 509 -1.36 37.00 -27.69
CA GLY A 509 -2.20 36.50 -26.62
C GLY A 509 -2.69 35.07 -26.88
N LEU A 510 -2.76 34.32 -25.81
CA LEU A 510 -3.78 33.27 -25.65
C LEU A 510 -4.37 33.53 -24.26
N ASP A 511 -5.61 33.96 -24.30
CA ASP A 511 -6.46 34.15 -23.12
C ASP A 511 -6.72 32.80 -22.46
N ALA A 512 -6.23 32.61 -21.27
CA ALA A 512 -6.69 31.56 -20.36
C ALA A 512 -7.49 32.25 -19.25
N GLU A 513 -8.80 32.10 -19.30
CA GLU A 513 -9.66 32.53 -18.21
C GLU A 513 -9.37 31.73 -16.94
N PRO A 514 -9.26 32.37 -15.76
CA PRO A 514 -9.13 31.64 -14.51
C PRO A 514 -10.50 31.07 -14.09
N ILE A 515 -10.58 29.74 -14.02
CA ILE A 515 -11.72 29.08 -13.36
C ILE A 515 -11.58 29.32 -11.86
N VAL A 516 -12.39 30.23 -11.35
CA VAL A 516 -12.58 30.43 -9.92
C VAL A 516 -13.47 29.29 -9.40
N ILE A 517 -12.86 28.32 -8.71
CA ILE A 517 -13.62 27.35 -7.91
C ILE A 517 -13.98 28.04 -6.60
N GLY A 518 -15.21 28.56 -6.55
CA GLY A 518 -15.78 29.13 -5.36
C GLY A 518 -16.09 28.06 -4.33
N SER A 519 -15.50 28.21 -3.16
CA SER A 519 -15.86 27.45 -1.95
C SER A 519 -17.28 27.83 -1.56
N VAL A 520 -18.25 26.94 -1.75
CA VAL A 520 -19.61 27.09 -1.23
C VAL A 520 -19.62 26.59 0.22
N ALA A 521 -19.47 27.49 1.15
CA ALA A 521 -19.86 27.27 2.54
C ALA A 521 -21.40 27.30 2.60
N ALA A 522 -22.03 26.16 2.70
CA ALA A 522 -23.47 26.05 2.94
C ALA A 522 -23.75 26.23 4.43
N THR A 523 -24.12 27.45 4.82
CA THR A 523 -24.73 27.75 6.13
C THR A 523 -26.22 27.42 6.02
N LEU A 524 -26.65 26.29 6.58
CA LEU A 524 -28.07 25.98 6.75
C LEU A 524 -28.57 26.62 8.04
N LEU A 525 -29.22 27.76 7.88
CA LEU A 525 -30.12 28.33 8.90
C LEU A 525 -31.50 27.67 8.75
N GLY A 526 -31.92 26.98 9.81
CA GLY A 526 -33.25 26.42 9.89
C GLY A 526 -34.32 27.50 10.04
N LEU A 527 -35.44 27.29 9.36
CA LEU A 527 -36.72 27.91 9.69
C LEU A 527 -37.79 26.84 9.51
N GLY A 528 -38.39 26.52 10.63
CA GLY A 528 -39.54 25.63 10.69
C GLY A 528 -40.79 26.26 10.06
N MET A 529 -41.60 25.41 9.44
CA MET A 529 -43.03 25.68 9.26
C MET A 529 -43.82 24.41 9.49
N VAL A 530 -44.60 24.48 10.55
CA VAL A 530 -45.67 23.56 10.88
C VAL A 530 -46.82 23.79 9.91
N ALA A 531 -47.33 22.76 9.28
CA ALA A 531 -48.69 22.73 8.75
C ALA A 531 -49.31 21.35 8.99
N ALA A 532 -50.16 21.31 9.99
CA ALA A 532 -51.12 20.23 10.23
C ALA A 532 -52.26 20.34 9.21
N LEU A 533 -52.84 19.19 8.83
CA LEU A 533 -54.19 18.89 8.34
C LEU A 533 -54.07 17.55 7.62
N GLY A 534 -54.81 16.51 7.83
CA GLY A 534 -56.10 16.32 8.47
C GLY A 534 -56.47 14.86 8.24
N VAL A 535 -56.99 14.28 9.28
CA VAL A 535 -57.57 12.93 9.35
C VAL A 535 -58.68 12.73 8.34
N ARG A 536 -58.69 11.61 7.58
CA ARG A 536 -59.96 10.98 7.18
C ARG A 536 -59.85 9.45 7.11
N ARG A 537 -60.44 8.84 8.14
CA ARG A 537 -60.90 7.45 8.12
C ARG A 537 -61.92 7.24 7.01
N ARG A 538 -61.86 6.17 6.28
CA ARG A 538 -63.06 5.38 5.89
C ARG A 538 -62.77 3.90 5.88
N ARG A 539 -63.57 3.24 6.70
CA ARG A 539 -63.83 1.78 6.74
C ARG A 539 -64.67 1.37 5.52
N THR A 540 -64.59 0.10 5.21
CA THR A 540 -65.56 -0.92 4.73
C THR A 540 -65.09 -1.48 3.39
N ARG A 541 -64.97 -2.73 3.17
CA ARG A 541 -65.55 -4.04 3.61
C ARG A 541 -64.51 -5.14 3.36
#